data_60fb43f1e71773c47b9faa2a83363379
#
_entry.id   60fb43f1e71773c47b9faa2a83363379
#
_cell.length_a   1.000
_cell.length_b   1.000
_cell.length_c   1.000
_cell.angle_alpha   90.00
_cell.angle_beta   90.00
_cell.angle_gamma   90.00
#
_symmetry.space_group_name_H-M   'P 1'
#
loop_
_entity.id
_entity.type
_entity.pdbx_description
1 polymer ?
#
loop_
_entity_poly.entity_id
_entity_poly.type
_entity_poly.pdbx_seq_one_letter_code
_entity_poly.pdbx_strand_id
1 'polypeptide(L)'
;MIIDAHVHLGEDVVFDEVNTEEELIKYYDEFDIDGGIIQPFIPRPYLEDHRKIHDRIAKFCKEQWPRKKFFGMASINPHFYPEDYYDEAKHCVKDLGFVALKITPIAHACHPSSKDAYYVYEVC
;
A
#
# COMPACT_ATOMS: atom_id res chain seq x y z
N MET A 1 -18.87 -8.64 10.15
CA MET A 1 -17.80 -8.33 9.19
C MET A 1 -16.71 -7.57 9.92
N ILE A 2 -15.49 -8.10 9.90
CA ILE A 2 -14.30 -7.51 10.53
C ILE A 2 -13.31 -7.20 9.41
N ILE A 3 -12.92 -5.92 9.29
CA ILE A 3 -11.92 -5.46 8.32
C ILE A 3 -10.75 -4.84 9.09
N ASP A 4 -9.56 -5.38 8.87
CA ASP A 4 -8.33 -4.81 9.40
C ASP A 4 -7.99 -3.54 8.61
N ALA A 5 -7.88 -2.41 9.30
CA ALA A 5 -7.62 -1.13 8.65
C ALA A 5 -6.15 -0.89 8.27
N HIS A 6 -5.23 -1.75 8.71
CA HIS A 6 -3.80 -1.51 8.53
C HIS A 6 -2.99 -2.80 8.54
N VAL A 7 -2.75 -3.37 7.38
CA VAL A 7 -1.92 -4.56 7.22
C VAL A 7 -0.88 -4.36 6.13
N HIS A 8 0.30 -4.90 6.34
CA HIS A 8 1.40 -4.82 5.39
C HIS A 8 1.58 -6.13 4.63
N LEU A 9 1.97 -6.04 3.37
CA LEU A 9 2.39 -7.16 2.54
C LEU A 9 3.78 -6.89 1.97
N GLY A 10 4.61 -7.92 1.91
CA GLY A 10 5.96 -7.86 1.36
C GLY A 10 7.04 -7.93 2.43
N GLU A 11 8.12 -7.20 2.21
CA GLU A 11 9.32 -7.23 3.04
C GLU A 11 9.64 -5.83 3.57
N ASP A 12 9.90 -5.73 4.87
CA ASP A 12 10.47 -4.55 5.50
C ASP A 12 11.98 -4.71 5.61
N VAL A 13 12.71 -3.92 4.83
CA VAL A 13 14.18 -3.97 4.81
C VAL A 13 14.83 -3.25 6.00
N VAL A 14 14.04 -2.55 6.82
CA VAL A 14 14.54 -1.82 8.00
C VAL A 14 14.46 -2.68 9.24
N PHE A 15 13.40 -3.46 9.38
CA PHE A 15 13.15 -4.27 10.58
C PHE A 15 13.27 -5.78 10.33
N ASP A 16 13.72 -6.20 9.14
CA ASP A 16 13.80 -7.60 8.71
C ASP A 16 12.48 -8.37 8.87
N GLU A 17 11.36 -7.68 8.69
CA GLU A 17 10.03 -8.28 8.74
C GLU A 17 9.58 -8.72 7.35
N VAL A 18 8.95 -9.87 7.28
CA VAL A 18 8.35 -10.39 6.05
C VAL A 18 6.91 -10.78 6.36
N ASN A 19 5.99 -10.35 5.52
CA ASN A 19 4.60 -10.80 5.57
C ASN A 19 4.18 -11.27 4.18
N THR A 20 3.96 -12.56 4.05
CA THR A 20 3.61 -13.21 2.78
C THR A 20 2.09 -13.29 2.61
N GLU A 21 1.66 -13.49 1.37
CA GLU A 21 0.24 -13.72 1.06
C GLU A 21 -0.32 -14.94 1.80
N GLU A 22 0.47 -16.00 1.90
CA GLU A 22 0.08 -17.24 2.56
C GLU A 22 -0.11 -17.03 4.07
N GLU A 23 0.82 -16.34 4.72
CA GLU A 23 0.73 -16.03 6.15
C GLU A 23 -0.46 -15.13 6.45
N LEU A 24 -0.71 -14.11 5.61
CA LEU A 24 -1.88 -13.26 5.73
C LEU A 24 -3.18 -14.08 5.69
N ILE A 25 -3.34 -14.92 4.68
CA ILE A 25 -4.55 -15.74 4.53
C ILE A 25 -4.72 -16.66 5.72
N LYS A 26 -3.67 -17.34 6.15
CA LYS A 26 -3.69 -18.21 7.31
C LYS A 26 -4.15 -17.48 8.57
N TYR A 27 -3.57 -16.31 8.83
CA TYR A 27 -3.91 -15.48 9.99
C TYR A 27 -5.36 -15.01 9.94
N TYR A 28 -5.83 -14.53 8.78
CA TYR A 28 -7.19 -14.05 8.62
C TYR A 28 -8.24 -15.15 8.66
N ASP A 29 -7.88 -16.36 8.31
CA ASP A 29 -8.75 -17.53 8.47
C ASP A 29 -8.81 -17.99 9.93
N GLU A 30 -7.67 -18.00 10.63
CA GLU A 30 -7.58 -18.40 12.04
C GLU A 30 -8.40 -17.49 12.97
N PHE A 31 -8.42 -16.19 12.68
CA PHE A 31 -9.12 -15.20 13.52
C PHE A 31 -10.46 -14.72 12.96
N ASP A 32 -11.01 -15.39 11.96
CA ASP A 32 -12.29 -15.05 11.31
C ASP A 32 -12.36 -13.57 10.84
N ILE A 33 -11.23 -13.03 10.34
CA ILE A 33 -11.17 -11.68 9.78
C ILE A 33 -11.63 -11.72 8.33
N ASP A 34 -12.58 -10.88 7.95
CA ASP A 34 -13.21 -10.88 6.63
C ASP A 34 -12.33 -10.25 5.54
N GLY A 35 -11.36 -9.39 5.90
CA GLY A 35 -10.49 -8.73 4.97
C GLY A 35 -9.68 -7.60 5.60
N GLY A 36 -8.99 -6.80 4.76
CA GLY A 36 -8.17 -5.71 5.27
C GLY A 36 -7.75 -4.72 4.20
N ILE A 37 -7.20 -3.58 4.64
CA ILE A 37 -6.57 -2.58 3.79
C ILE A 37 -5.08 -2.85 3.77
N ILE A 38 -4.60 -3.34 2.63
CA ILE A 38 -3.23 -3.81 2.45
C ILE A 38 -2.37 -2.71 1.85
N GLN A 39 -1.22 -2.50 2.44
CA GLN A 39 -0.23 -1.54 1.99
C GLN A 39 1.16 -2.17 1.97
N PRO A 40 2.12 -1.61 1.18
CA PRO A 40 3.50 -2.03 1.27
C PRO A 40 4.08 -1.66 2.65
N PHE A 41 5.15 -2.32 3.03
CA PHE A 41 6.03 -1.86 4.10
C PHE A 41 6.67 -0.50 3.74
N ILE A 42 7.70 -0.07 4.47
CA ILE A 42 8.36 1.22 4.22
C ILE A 42 8.74 1.36 2.75
N PRO A 43 8.38 2.48 2.10
CA PRO A 43 8.65 2.68 0.68
C PRO A 43 10.14 2.56 0.36
N ARG A 44 10.45 1.78 -0.65
CA ARG A 44 11.81 1.65 -1.17
C ARG A 44 12.23 2.94 -1.87
N PRO A 45 13.54 3.21 -2.04
CA PRO A 45 13.99 4.46 -2.64
C PRO A 45 13.70 4.59 -4.14
N TYR A 46 13.37 3.48 -4.81
CA TYR A 46 13.17 3.46 -6.26
C TYR A 46 11.69 3.33 -6.63
N LEU A 47 11.25 4.14 -7.59
CA LEU A 47 9.88 4.13 -8.11
C LEU A 47 9.47 2.75 -8.66
N GLU A 48 10.37 2.07 -9.33
CA GLU A 48 10.11 0.74 -9.87
C GLU A 48 9.77 -0.29 -8.80
N ASP A 49 10.37 -0.19 -7.62
CA ASP A 49 10.06 -1.08 -6.50
C ASP A 49 8.68 -0.78 -5.91
N HIS A 50 8.28 0.50 -5.89
CA HIS A 50 6.91 0.87 -5.52
C HIS A 50 5.89 0.27 -6.50
N ARG A 51 6.13 0.36 -7.80
CA ARG A 51 5.27 -0.22 -8.83
C ARG A 51 5.12 -1.72 -8.67
N LYS A 52 6.22 -2.43 -8.49
CA LYS A 52 6.21 -3.90 -8.30
C LYS A 52 5.38 -4.32 -7.08
N ILE A 53 5.53 -3.65 -5.95
CA ILE A 53 4.79 -4.02 -4.75
C ILE A 53 3.31 -3.63 -4.85
N HIS A 54 2.96 -2.51 -5.48
CA HIS A 54 1.57 -2.14 -5.72
C HIS A 54 0.87 -3.14 -6.65
N ASP A 55 1.51 -3.54 -7.74
CA ASP A 55 0.99 -4.57 -8.64
C ASP A 55 0.79 -5.92 -7.93
N ARG A 56 1.74 -6.31 -7.07
CA ARG A 56 1.64 -7.52 -6.24
C ARG A 56 0.44 -7.45 -5.29
N ILE A 57 0.24 -6.33 -4.60
CA ILE A 57 -0.91 -6.13 -3.71
C ILE A 57 -2.22 -6.19 -4.49
N ALA A 58 -2.31 -5.51 -5.63
CA ALA A 58 -3.50 -5.52 -6.47
C ALA A 58 -3.87 -6.92 -6.95
N LYS A 59 -2.87 -7.69 -7.39
CA LYS A 59 -3.04 -9.08 -7.79
C LYS A 59 -3.59 -9.92 -6.63
N PHE A 60 -3.00 -9.82 -5.46
CA PHE A 60 -3.44 -10.54 -4.27
C PHE A 60 -4.89 -10.18 -3.90
N CYS A 61 -5.23 -8.90 -3.83
CA CYS A 61 -6.59 -8.46 -3.55
C CYS A 61 -7.61 -9.07 -4.52
N LYS A 62 -7.29 -9.07 -5.81
CA LYS A 62 -8.14 -9.62 -6.87
C LYS A 62 -8.30 -11.14 -6.76
N GLU A 63 -7.23 -11.86 -6.48
CA GLU A 63 -7.24 -13.33 -6.35
C GLU A 63 -8.06 -13.81 -5.14
N GLN A 64 -8.11 -13.02 -4.08
CA GLN A 64 -8.86 -13.36 -2.87
C GLN A 64 -10.35 -13.01 -2.95
N TRP A 65 -10.75 -12.14 -3.85
CA TRP A 65 -12.15 -11.77 -4.02
C TRP A 65 -12.99 -12.91 -4.63
N PRO A 66 -14.21 -13.22 -4.15
CA PRO A 66 -14.96 -12.57 -3.06
C PRO A 66 -14.77 -13.22 -1.67
N ARG A 67 -13.88 -14.21 -1.54
CA ARG A 67 -13.67 -14.98 -0.30
C ARG A 67 -13.22 -14.09 0.86
N LYS A 68 -12.28 -13.20 0.61
CA LYS A 68 -11.82 -12.17 1.54
C LYS A 68 -11.90 -10.80 0.86
N LYS A 69 -12.19 -9.78 1.65
CA LYS A 69 -12.37 -8.40 1.16
C LYS A 69 -11.09 -7.58 1.38
N PHE A 70 -10.09 -7.85 0.59
CA PHE A 70 -8.86 -7.06 0.62
C PHE A 70 -8.92 -5.89 -0.34
N PHE A 71 -8.44 -4.73 0.12
CA PHE A 71 -8.34 -3.49 -0.62
C PHE A 71 -6.92 -2.97 -0.57
N GLY A 72 -6.39 -2.47 -1.67
CA GLY A 72 -5.06 -1.90 -1.74
C GLY A 72 -5.02 -0.45 -1.25
N MET A 73 -3.92 -0.10 -0.57
CA MET A 73 -3.54 1.26 -0.24
C MET A 73 -2.15 1.53 -0.79
N ALA A 74 -1.99 2.58 -1.59
CA ALA A 74 -0.69 2.97 -2.10
C ALA A 74 0.15 3.68 -1.03
N SER A 75 1.45 3.45 -1.06
CA SER A 75 2.43 4.19 -0.28
C SER A 75 3.55 4.61 -1.21
N ILE A 76 3.59 5.89 -1.58
CA ILE A 76 4.51 6.45 -2.57
C ILE A 76 5.39 7.48 -1.87
N ASN A 77 6.70 7.46 -2.18
CA ASN A 77 7.61 8.43 -1.60
C ASN A 77 7.31 9.84 -2.16
N PRO A 78 6.94 10.82 -1.32
CA PRO A 78 6.61 12.18 -1.75
C PRO A 78 7.81 12.97 -2.27
N HIS A 79 9.04 12.45 -2.13
CA HIS A 79 10.26 13.06 -2.67
C HIS A 79 10.58 12.63 -4.11
N PHE A 80 9.78 11.78 -4.73
CA PHE A 80 9.87 11.55 -6.16
C PHE A 80 9.49 12.83 -6.93
N TYR A 81 9.89 12.90 -8.20
CA TYR A 81 9.41 13.96 -9.07
C TYR A 81 7.88 13.98 -9.09
N PRO A 82 7.25 15.17 -9.09
CA PRO A 82 5.79 15.27 -9.07
C PRO A 82 5.10 14.45 -10.14
N GLU A 83 5.64 14.41 -11.35
CA GLU A 83 5.11 13.63 -12.46
C GLU A 83 5.09 12.13 -12.14
N ASP A 84 6.20 11.60 -11.62
CA ASP A 84 6.32 10.19 -11.25
C ASP A 84 5.37 9.83 -10.12
N TYR A 85 5.23 10.72 -9.12
CA TYR A 85 4.30 10.54 -8.03
C TYR A 85 2.85 10.49 -8.52
N TYR A 86 2.44 11.45 -9.37
CA TYR A 86 1.11 11.52 -9.92
C TYR A 86 0.77 10.32 -10.80
N ASP A 87 1.69 9.91 -11.66
CA ASP A 87 1.48 8.78 -12.56
C ASP A 87 1.30 7.48 -11.77
N GLU A 88 2.14 7.24 -10.77
CA GLU A 88 1.99 6.08 -9.90
C GLU A 88 0.72 6.13 -9.06
N ALA A 89 0.37 7.27 -8.49
CA ALA A 89 -0.86 7.43 -7.73
C ALA A 89 -2.11 7.20 -8.59
N LYS A 90 -2.13 7.71 -9.82
CA LYS A 90 -3.21 7.46 -10.77
C LYS A 90 -3.29 5.99 -11.16
N HIS A 91 -2.15 5.36 -11.42
CA HIS A 91 -2.08 3.93 -11.68
C HIS A 91 -2.70 3.12 -10.53
N CYS A 92 -2.28 3.39 -9.30
CA CYS A 92 -2.83 2.70 -8.13
C CYS A 92 -4.35 2.86 -8.00
N VAL A 93 -4.85 4.08 -8.14
CA VAL A 93 -6.30 4.34 -7.94
C VAL A 93 -7.14 3.90 -9.13
N LYS A 94 -6.73 4.21 -10.36
CA LYS A 94 -7.55 3.99 -11.56
C LYS A 94 -7.39 2.61 -12.16
N ASP A 95 -6.18 2.08 -12.20
CA ASP A 95 -5.90 0.83 -12.88
C ASP A 95 -5.91 -0.35 -11.90
N LEU A 96 -5.35 -0.16 -10.70
CA LEU A 96 -5.29 -1.19 -9.67
C LEU A 96 -6.49 -1.19 -8.71
N GLY A 97 -7.30 -0.13 -8.70
CA GLY A 97 -8.50 -0.03 -7.87
C GLY A 97 -8.20 0.18 -6.37
N PHE A 98 -7.08 0.79 -6.04
CA PHE A 98 -6.74 1.11 -4.66
C PHE A 98 -7.69 2.16 -4.06
N VAL A 99 -7.97 2.01 -2.77
CA VAL A 99 -8.98 2.82 -2.07
C VAL A 99 -8.38 3.97 -1.26
N ALA A 100 -7.06 4.01 -1.12
CA ALA A 100 -6.38 5.03 -0.32
C ALA A 100 -4.93 5.25 -0.76
N LEU A 101 -4.39 6.42 -0.37
CA LEU A 101 -2.97 6.77 -0.42
C LEU A 101 -2.49 7.04 1.01
N LYS A 102 -1.29 6.59 1.34
CA LYS A 102 -0.68 6.73 2.66
C LYS A 102 0.53 7.65 2.62
N ILE A 103 0.61 8.54 3.61
CA ILE A 103 1.85 9.21 4.00
C ILE A 103 2.30 8.62 5.34
N THR A 104 3.56 8.24 5.43
CA THR A 104 4.20 7.83 6.68
C THR A 104 5.25 8.89 7.04
N PRO A 105 4.95 9.86 7.92
CA PRO A 105 5.81 11.04 8.13
C PRO A 105 7.26 10.68 8.49
N ILE A 106 7.45 9.68 9.34
CA ILE A 106 8.79 9.23 9.75
C ILE A 106 9.52 8.56 8.58
N ALA A 107 8.89 7.58 7.94
CA ALA A 107 9.52 6.80 6.87
C ALA A 107 9.73 7.60 5.58
N HIS A 108 8.83 8.53 5.29
CA HIS A 108 8.95 9.44 4.14
C HIS A 108 9.76 10.71 4.44
N ALA A 109 10.18 10.93 5.69
CA ALA A 109 10.84 12.17 6.13
C ALA A 109 10.05 13.43 5.65
N CYS A 110 8.73 13.38 5.72
CA CYS A 110 7.84 14.39 5.16
C CYS A 110 6.76 14.76 6.18
N HIS A 111 6.74 16.03 6.59
CA HIS A 111 5.67 16.51 7.46
C HIS A 111 4.35 16.61 6.67
N PRO A 112 3.20 16.16 7.20
CA PRO A 112 1.94 16.15 6.46
C PRO A 112 1.47 17.51 5.96
N SER A 113 1.91 18.61 6.59
CA SER A 113 1.62 19.97 6.15
C SER A 113 2.73 20.63 5.32
N SER A 114 3.75 19.88 4.90
CA SER A 114 4.82 20.38 4.03
C SER A 114 4.34 20.49 2.58
N LYS A 115 5.10 21.25 1.77
CA LYS A 115 4.80 21.37 0.34
C LYS A 115 4.89 20.02 -0.37
N ASP A 116 5.81 19.17 0.04
CA ASP A 116 6.01 17.84 -0.56
C ASP A 116 4.80 16.92 -0.33
N ALA A 117 4.05 17.14 0.76
CA ALA A 117 2.83 16.39 1.05
C ALA A 117 1.62 16.84 0.21
N TYR A 118 1.64 18.02 -0.40
CA TYR A 118 0.51 18.54 -1.17
C TYR A 118 0.16 17.67 -2.37
N TYR A 119 1.15 17.06 -3.02
CA TYR A 119 0.90 16.18 -4.16
C TYR A 119 -0.03 15.01 -3.80
N VAL A 120 0.10 14.48 -2.58
CA VAL A 120 -0.75 13.39 -2.08
C VAL A 120 -2.21 13.85 -2.00
N TYR A 121 -2.44 15.05 -1.49
CA TYR A 121 -3.79 15.61 -1.34
C TYR A 121 -4.42 16.00 -2.68
N GLU A 122 -3.61 16.41 -3.65
CA GLU A 122 -4.11 16.80 -4.98
C GLU A 122 -4.56 15.59 -5.82
N VAL A 123 -4.06 14.39 -5.52
CA VAL A 123 -4.45 13.15 -6.22
C VAL A 123 -5.73 12.55 -5.64
N CYS A 124 -6.00 12.76 -4.34
CA CYS A 124 -7.19 12.27 -3.66
C CYS A 124 -8.43 13.10 -4.00
#